data_1fc738886e37f636781f16145dd832d5
#
_entry.id   1fc738886e37f636781f16145dd832d5
#
_cell.length_a   1.000
_cell.length_b   1.000
_cell.length_c   1.000
_cell.angle_alpha   90.00
_cell.angle_beta   90.00
_cell.angle_gamma   90.00
#
_symmetry.space_group_name_H-M   'P 1'
#
loop_
_entity.id
_entity.type
_entity.pdbx_description
1 polymer ?
#
loop_
_entity_poly.entity_id
_entity_poly.type
_entity_poly.pdbx_seq_one_letter_code
_entity_poly.pdbx_strand_id
1 'polypeptide(L)'
;MKKICLLLTFVFVMLLGVSALADMDVKELTVQFVPTNTETADATTAEFSAYMTELMGVPVKMTVATSYNAIVEAMESGTVDVGIMPPATYAQAREMGVAKAILSTTLNDYDENEQLMPGVPVGSFKAEVLVRADSGITGYEGLAGKTIAYLGASSASGYIYPVAEMKMAGIDTDSCTWVNITSIPSAILAVINGQVDACFVFEGARFVFSSAVLDENGNPYDLYSLLSVAKLSDG
;
A
#
# COMPACT_ATOMS: atom_id res chain seq x y z
N MET A 1 3.71 -58.44 33.72
CA MET A 1 4.61 -58.02 32.59
C MET A 1 3.85 -57.39 31.45
N LYS A 2 2.71 -57.91 30.98
CA LYS A 2 1.96 -57.26 29.84
C LYS A 2 1.42 -55.85 30.12
N LYS A 3 1.04 -55.50 31.36
CA LYS A 3 0.52 -54.16 31.71
C LYS A 3 1.61 -53.11 31.84
N ILE A 4 2.85 -53.48 32.15
CA ILE A 4 4.00 -52.57 32.24
C ILE A 4 4.53 -52.23 30.86
N CYS A 5 4.50 -53.17 29.90
CA CYS A 5 4.85 -52.88 28.51
C CYS A 5 3.88 -51.91 27.83
N LEU A 6 2.57 -51.99 28.15
CA LEU A 6 1.57 -51.09 27.58
C LEU A 6 1.72 -49.64 28.09
N LEU A 7 2.12 -49.49 29.37
CA LEU A 7 2.34 -48.19 29.98
C LEU A 7 3.62 -47.52 29.42
N LEU A 8 4.68 -48.30 29.19
CA LEU A 8 5.94 -47.82 28.60
C LEU A 8 5.77 -47.40 27.14
N THR A 9 4.94 -48.12 26.36
CA THR A 9 4.65 -47.74 24.96
C THR A 9 3.83 -46.46 24.89
N PHE A 10 2.89 -46.22 25.84
CA PHE A 10 2.08 -45.00 25.85
C PHE A 10 2.90 -43.76 26.27
N VAL A 11 3.84 -43.91 27.21
CA VAL A 11 4.77 -42.84 27.61
C VAL A 11 5.77 -42.54 26.49
N PHE A 12 6.23 -43.53 25.73
CA PHE A 12 7.15 -43.34 24.62
C PHE A 12 6.46 -42.61 23.42
N VAL A 13 5.18 -42.91 23.16
CA VAL A 13 4.39 -42.21 22.14
C VAL A 13 4.06 -40.77 22.54
N MET A 14 3.85 -40.49 23.84
CA MET A 14 3.70 -39.12 24.34
C MET A 14 5.00 -38.31 24.29
N LEU A 15 6.16 -38.92 24.43
CA LEU A 15 7.45 -38.25 24.33
C LEU A 15 7.86 -37.97 22.88
N LEU A 16 7.32 -38.70 21.91
CA LEU A 16 7.54 -38.45 20.49
C LEU A 16 6.59 -37.36 19.91
N GLY A 17 5.55 -36.99 20.64
CA GLY A 17 4.58 -35.94 20.21
C GLY A 17 5.00 -34.50 20.53
N VAL A 18 6.09 -34.29 21.26
CA VAL A 18 6.52 -32.96 21.71
C VAL A 18 7.66 -32.37 20.83
N SER A 19 8.21 -33.14 19.90
CA SER A 19 9.35 -32.71 19.08
C SER A 19 8.98 -32.33 17.64
N ALA A 20 7.73 -31.97 17.37
CA ALA A 20 7.32 -31.47 16.04
C ALA A 20 7.03 -29.97 16.00
N LEU A 21 7.44 -29.22 17.02
CA LEU A 21 7.76 -27.80 16.83
C LEU A 21 9.20 -27.79 16.31
N ALA A 22 9.35 -27.94 15.00
CA ALA A 22 10.61 -27.63 14.35
C ALA A 22 10.94 -26.20 14.79
N ASP A 23 12.01 -26.09 15.58
CA ASP A 23 12.68 -24.85 15.90
C ASP A 23 13.14 -24.32 14.52
N MET A 24 12.31 -23.50 13.89
CA MET A 24 12.70 -22.83 12.66
C MET A 24 13.75 -21.81 13.11
N ASP A 25 15.02 -22.18 12.94
CA ASP A 25 16.17 -21.31 13.22
C ASP A 25 16.15 -20.14 12.23
N VAL A 26 15.19 -19.25 12.41
CA VAL A 26 15.06 -18.01 11.62
C VAL A 26 16.15 -17.08 12.09
N LYS A 27 17.19 -16.95 11.28
CA LYS A 27 18.35 -16.10 11.60
C LYS A 27 18.12 -14.63 11.32
N GLU A 28 17.32 -14.32 10.33
CA GLU A 28 16.95 -12.98 9.91
C GLU A 28 15.63 -13.06 9.13
N LEU A 29 14.79 -12.05 9.24
CA LEU A 29 13.61 -11.86 8.40
C LEU A 29 13.83 -10.67 7.48
N THR A 30 13.66 -10.89 6.18
CA THR A 30 13.69 -9.83 5.18
C THR A 30 12.26 -9.38 4.85
N VAL A 31 12.00 -8.06 5.02
CA VAL A 31 10.70 -7.44 4.75
C VAL A 31 10.87 -6.42 3.63
N GLN A 32 9.96 -6.40 2.65
CA GLN A 32 10.02 -5.44 1.56
C GLN A 32 8.69 -4.73 1.35
N PHE A 33 8.74 -3.44 1.01
CA PHE A 33 7.59 -2.61 0.70
C PHE A 33 7.91 -1.57 -0.37
N VAL A 34 6.86 -0.94 -0.93
CA VAL A 34 6.99 0.24 -1.80
C VAL A 34 6.49 1.44 -1.01
N PRO A 35 7.32 2.47 -0.76
CA PRO A 35 6.89 3.65 -0.03
C PRO A 35 5.98 4.53 -0.88
N THR A 36 5.00 5.15 -0.24
CA THR A 36 4.15 6.20 -0.86
C THR A 36 4.85 7.56 -0.89
N ASN A 37 5.88 7.72 -0.06
CA ASN A 37 6.78 8.87 -0.06
C ASN A 37 8.23 8.36 -0.03
N THR A 38 8.97 8.60 -1.09
CA THR A 38 10.36 8.14 -1.25
C THR A 38 11.38 8.96 -0.45
N GLU A 39 11.05 10.21 -0.09
CA GLU A 39 11.98 11.10 0.60
C GLU A 39 12.21 10.70 2.06
N THR A 40 11.22 10.09 2.71
CA THR A 40 11.30 9.64 4.11
C THR A 40 11.51 8.13 4.24
N ALA A 41 11.63 7.41 3.14
CA ALA A 41 11.66 5.94 3.13
C ALA A 41 12.80 5.35 3.97
N ASP A 42 14.01 5.91 3.89
CA ASP A 42 15.17 5.37 4.60
C ASP A 42 15.04 5.49 6.11
N ALA A 43 14.56 6.63 6.62
CA ALA A 43 14.36 6.83 8.06
C ALA A 43 13.26 5.89 8.59
N THR A 44 12.12 5.83 7.90
CA THR A 44 10.99 4.94 8.27
C THR A 44 11.42 3.48 8.26
N THR A 45 12.23 3.08 7.28
CA THR A 45 12.76 1.71 7.14
C THR A 45 13.63 1.33 8.33
N ALA A 46 14.52 2.22 8.76
CA ALA A 46 15.43 1.97 9.89
C ALA A 46 14.65 1.85 11.22
N GLU A 47 13.72 2.77 11.48
CA GLU A 47 12.90 2.76 12.69
C GLU A 47 12.02 1.49 12.77
N PHE A 48 11.39 1.12 11.67
CA PHE A 48 10.54 -0.07 11.62
C PHE A 48 11.37 -1.36 11.79
N SER A 49 12.54 -1.45 11.15
CA SER A 49 13.45 -2.58 11.31
C SER A 49 13.87 -2.77 12.78
N ALA A 50 14.22 -1.68 13.45
CA ALA A 50 14.60 -1.71 14.87
C ALA A 50 13.44 -2.16 15.77
N TYR A 51 12.27 -1.56 15.59
CA TYR A 51 11.05 -1.92 16.34
C TYR A 51 10.67 -3.39 16.15
N MET A 52 10.65 -3.88 14.90
CA MET A 52 10.28 -5.26 14.62
C MET A 52 11.33 -6.25 15.12
N THR A 53 12.61 -5.90 15.07
CA THR A 53 13.69 -6.73 15.65
C THR A 53 13.50 -6.91 17.15
N GLU A 54 13.19 -5.82 17.88
CA GLU A 54 12.90 -5.90 19.32
C GLU A 54 11.65 -6.74 19.61
N LEU A 55 10.57 -6.53 18.85
CA LEU A 55 9.30 -7.22 19.05
C LEU A 55 9.39 -8.71 18.76
N MET A 56 10.11 -9.11 17.72
CA MET A 56 10.16 -10.51 17.25
C MET A 56 11.32 -11.30 17.84
N GLY A 57 12.31 -10.64 18.44
CA GLY A 57 13.49 -11.30 19.00
C GLY A 57 14.45 -11.91 17.97
N VAL A 58 14.26 -11.60 16.67
CA VAL A 58 15.14 -11.97 15.56
C VAL A 58 15.43 -10.73 14.72
N PRO A 59 16.62 -10.62 14.10
CA PRO A 59 16.91 -9.50 13.21
C PRO A 59 15.87 -9.37 12.11
N VAL A 60 15.31 -8.18 11.94
CA VAL A 60 14.38 -7.84 10.84
C VAL A 60 15.04 -6.79 9.96
N LYS A 61 15.23 -7.11 8.70
CA LYS A 61 15.79 -6.21 7.70
C LYS A 61 14.68 -5.74 6.76
N MET A 62 14.31 -4.49 6.86
CA MET A 62 13.37 -3.87 5.94
C MET A 62 14.08 -3.23 4.77
N THR A 63 13.55 -3.40 3.57
CA THR A 63 14.08 -2.84 2.32
C THR A 63 12.98 -2.23 1.47
N VAL A 64 13.36 -1.28 0.63
CA VAL A 64 12.45 -0.62 -0.32
C VAL A 64 12.52 -1.30 -1.67
N ALA A 65 11.36 -1.65 -2.23
CA ALA A 65 11.24 -2.13 -3.60
C ALA A 65 11.00 -0.97 -4.58
N THR A 66 11.41 -1.15 -5.82
CA THR A 66 11.19 -0.19 -6.91
C THR A 66 9.77 -0.22 -7.45
N SER A 67 9.06 -1.33 -7.26
CA SER A 67 7.66 -1.53 -7.67
C SER A 67 7.02 -2.66 -6.86
N TYR A 68 5.70 -2.74 -6.89
CA TYR A 68 4.99 -3.86 -6.26
C TYR A 68 5.31 -5.21 -6.91
N ASN A 69 5.52 -5.25 -8.22
CA ASN A 69 5.90 -6.48 -8.91
C ASN A 69 7.29 -6.96 -8.48
N ALA A 70 8.22 -6.06 -8.20
CA ALA A 70 9.55 -6.41 -7.68
C ALA A 70 9.48 -7.13 -6.33
N ILE A 71 8.48 -6.81 -5.48
CA ILE A 71 8.24 -7.56 -4.22
C ILE A 71 7.86 -9.02 -4.54
N VAL A 72 6.96 -9.23 -5.50
CA VAL A 72 6.52 -10.58 -5.88
C VAL A 72 7.68 -11.40 -6.41
N GLU A 73 8.50 -10.82 -7.29
CA GLU A 73 9.70 -11.46 -7.83
C GLU A 73 10.74 -11.78 -6.74
N ALA A 74 10.94 -10.87 -5.78
CA ALA A 74 11.84 -11.08 -4.66
C ALA A 74 11.36 -12.18 -3.70
N MET A 75 10.05 -12.29 -3.48
CA MET A 75 9.45 -13.38 -2.70
C MET A 75 9.54 -14.72 -3.46
N GLU A 76 9.28 -14.73 -4.76
CA GLU A 76 9.39 -15.93 -5.60
C GLU A 76 10.83 -16.49 -5.62
N SER A 77 11.83 -15.60 -5.69
CA SER A 77 13.24 -15.97 -5.63
C SER A 77 13.73 -16.35 -4.21
N GLY A 78 12.91 -16.16 -3.17
CA GLY A 78 13.29 -16.41 -1.78
C GLY A 78 14.29 -15.40 -1.18
N THR A 79 14.43 -14.22 -1.79
CA THR A 79 15.27 -13.14 -1.26
C THR A 79 14.52 -12.23 -0.30
N VAL A 80 13.18 -12.32 -0.25
CA VAL A 80 12.29 -11.61 0.66
C VAL A 80 11.31 -12.59 1.29
N ASP A 81 11.22 -12.58 2.62
CA ASP A 81 10.35 -13.46 3.39
C ASP A 81 8.94 -12.87 3.52
N VAL A 82 8.83 -11.54 3.69
CA VAL A 82 7.56 -10.83 3.91
C VAL A 82 7.45 -9.64 2.96
N GLY A 83 6.39 -9.61 2.18
CA GLY A 83 6.04 -8.49 1.31
C GLY A 83 4.87 -7.69 1.88
N ILE A 84 5.02 -6.37 2.01
CA ILE A 84 3.91 -5.45 2.29
C ILE A 84 3.43 -4.93 0.94
N MET A 85 2.23 -5.33 0.54
CA MET A 85 1.72 -5.08 -0.80
C MET A 85 0.22 -4.78 -0.81
N PRO A 86 -0.28 -4.03 -1.81
CA PRO A 86 -1.69 -3.76 -1.94
C PRO A 86 -2.48 -5.01 -2.37
N PRO A 87 -3.82 -5.02 -2.18
CA PRO A 87 -4.66 -6.20 -2.42
C PRO A 87 -4.50 -6.81 -3.82
N ALA A 88 -4.39 -5.99 -4.87
CA ALA A 88 -4.24 -6.48 -6.24
C ALA A 88 -2.93 -7.24 -6.45
N THR A 89 -1.81 -6.72 -5.95
CA THR A 89 -0.51 -7.39 -6.00
C THR A 89 -0.51 -8.66 -5.18
N TYR A 90 -1.16 -8.65 -4.00
CA TYR A 90 -1.32 -9.86 -3.19
C TYR A 90 -2.15 -10.92 -3.91
N ALA A 91 -3.25 -10.55 -4.56
CA ALA A 91 -4.07 -11.50 -5.33
C ALA A 91 -3.23 -12.19 -6.42
N GLN A 92 -2.41 -11.45 -7.15
CA GLN A 92 -1.48 -11.98 -8.13
C GLN A 92 -0.45 -12.93 -7.49
N ALA A 93 0.23 -12.49 -6.44
CA ALA A 93 1.24 -13.30 -5.75
C ALA A 93 0.66 -14.61 -5.17
N ARG A 94 -0.59 -14.54 -4.67
CA ARG A 94 -1.33 -15.71 -4.18
C ARG A 94 -1.68 -16.68 -5.31
N GLU A 95 -2.15 -16.19 -6.45
CA GLU A 95 -2.47 -17.01 -7.61
C GLU A 95 -1.23 -17.73 -8.15
N MET A 96 -0.07 -17.06 -8.13
CA MET A 96 1.23 -17.66 -8.48
C MET A 96 1.74 -18.65 -7.42
N GLY A 97 1.11 -18.76 -6.25
CA GLY A 97 1.56 -19.59 -5.13
C GLY A 97 2.77 -19.04 -4.38
N VAL A 98 3.14 -17.78 -4.61
CA VAL A 98 4.33 -17.12 -4.04
C VAL A 98 4.06 -16.60 -2.64
N ALA A 99 2.85 -16.10 -2.35
CA ALA A 99 2.53 -15.45 -1.10
C ALA A 99 1.26 -16.01 -0.44
N LYS A 100 1.25 -15.94 0.89
CA LYS A 100 0.08 -16.19 1.74
C LYS A 100 -0.09 -15.01 2.70
N ALA A 101 -1.32 -14.49 2.82
CA ALA A 101 -1.60 -13.44 3.79
C ALA A 101 -1.40 -13.95 5.22
N ILE A 102 -0.67 -13.20 6.02
CA ILE A 102 -0.45 -13.43 7.44
C ILE A 102 -1.09 -12.32 8.29
N LEU A 103 -1.11 -11.10 7.78
CA LEU A 103 -1.68 -9.92 8.42
C LEU A 103 -2.40 -9.07 7.36
N SER A 104 -3.39 -8.30 7.81
CA SER A 104 -4.02 -7.20 7.06
C SER A 104 -3.91 -5.94 7.90
N THR A 105 -3.52 -4.84 7.29
CA THR A 105 -3.51 -3.53 7.95
C THR A 105 -4.95 -3.02 8.11
N THR A 106 -5.24 -2.43 9.26
CA THR A 106 -6.40 -1.56 9.44
C THR A 106 -5.91 -0.11 9.46
N LEU A 107 -6.68 0.77 8.84
CA LEU A 107 -6.43 2.20 8.83
C LEU A 107 -7.45 2.88 9.73
N ASN A 108 -7.18 4.09 10.17
CA ASN A 108 -8.24 4.92 10.71
C ASN A 108 -9.06 5.51 9.56
N ASP A 109 -10.37 5.64 9.76
CA ASP A 109 -11.28 6.22 8.79
C ASP A 109 -11.07 7.73 8.63
N TYR A 110 -11.68 8.30 7.61
CA TYR A 110 -11.73 9.74 7.37
C TYR A 110 -13.17 10.22 7.41
N ASP A 111 -13.39 11.42 7.94
CA ASP A 111 -14.69 12.07 7.88
C ASP A 111 -14.97 12.67 6.48
N GLU A 112 -16.14 13.27 6.32
CA GLU A 112 -16.57 13.91 5.06
C GLU A 112 -15.67 15.09 4.63
N ASN A 113 -14.84 15.61 5.52
CA ASN A 113 -13.85 16.66 5.26
C ASN A 113 -12.44 16.11 5.11
N GLU A 114 -12.28 14.77 4.98
CA GLU A 114 -11.01 14.04 4.92
C GLU A 114 -10.13 14.24 6.16
N GLN A 115 -10.74 14.52 7.31
CA GLN A 115 -9.99 14.55 8.57
C GLN A 115 -9.94 13.14 9.15
N LEU A 116 -8.75 12.74 9.59
CA LEU A 116 -8.53 11.44 10.21
C LEU A 116 -9.43 11.28 11.43
N MET A 117 -10.10 10.14 11.57
CA MET A 117 -10.93 9.75 12.70
C MET A 117 -10.18 8.77 13.62
N PRO A 118 -9.36 9.23 14.57
CA PRO A 118 -8.56 8.36 15.41
C PRO A 118 -9.42 7.39 16.21
N GLY A 119 -9.06 6.10 16.17
CA GLY A 119 -9.76 5.05 16.90
C GLY A 119 -11.00 4.50 16.18
N VAL A 120 -11.25 4.88 14.93
CA VAL A 120 -12.29 4.31 14.06
C VAL A 120 -11.60 3.45 12.99
N PRO A 121 -11.29 2.17 13.28
CA PRO A 121 -10.54 1.33 12.35
C PRO A 121 -11.41 0.87 11.18
N VAL A 122 -10.86 0.92 9.97
CA VAL A 122 -11.47 0.39 8.76
C VAL A 122 -10.52 -0.58 8.05
N GLY A 123 -11.09 -1.56 7.37
CA GLY A 123 -10.33 -2.55 6.57
C GLY A 123 -10.21 -2.19 5.10
N SER A 124 -10.69 -1.03 4.68
CA SER A 124 -10.69 -0.55 3.30
C SER A 124 -10.51 0.95 3.24
N PHE A 125 -10.12 1.45 2.09
CA PHE A 125 -10.09 2.88 1.77
C PHE A 125 -10.49 3.05 0.29
N LYS A 126 -10.94 4.24 -0.07
CA LYS A 126 -11.37 4.56 -1.43
C LYS A 126 -10.22 5.07 -2.28
N ALA A 127 -10.35 4.93 -3.59
CA ALA A 127 -9.55 5.70 -4.52
C ALA A 127 -10.12 7.12 -4.61
N GLU A 128 -9.24 8.09 -4.79
CA GLU A 128 -9.58 9.51 -4.85
C GLU A 128 -8.99 10.13 -6.11
N VAL A 129 -9.77 10.98 -6.77
CA VAL A 129 -9.35 11.77 -7.92
C VAL A 129 -9.17 13.22 -7.48
N LEU A 130 -7.93 13.67 -7.39
CA LEU A 130 -7.61 15.07 -7.10
C LEU A 130 -7.42 15.86 -8.39
N VAL A 131 -8.01 17.05 -8.40
CA VAL A 131 -7.90 18.05 -9.47
C VAL A 131 -7.68 19.42 -8.86
N ARG A 132 -7.25 20.41 -9.66
CA ARG A 132 -7.22 21.78 -9.15
C ARG A 132 -8.64 22.28 -8.87
N ALA A 133 -8.80 23.05 -7.80
CA ALA A 133 -10.09 23.60 -7.38
C ALA A 133 -10.75 24.48 -8.45
N ASP A 134 -9.96 25.14 -9.28
CA ASP A 134 -10.41 26.00 -10.37
C ASP A 134 -10.58 25.30 -11.73
N SER A 135 -10.34 23.97 -11.78
CA SER A 135 -10.36 23.20 -13.05
C SER A 135 -11.76 23.02 -13.67
N GLY A 136 -12.79 23.09 -12.85
CA GLY A 136 -14.17 22.76 -13.25
C GLY A 136 -14.41 21.26 -13.52
N ILE A 137 -13.44 20.40 -13.28
CA ILE A 137 -13.57 18.95 -13.44
C ILE A 137 -14.37 18.39 -12.24
N THR A 138 -15.46 17.69 -12.54
CA THR A 138 -16.29 16.99 -11.56
C THR A 138 -16.59 15.60 -12.10
N GLY A 139 -16.33 14.57 -11.29
CA GLY A 139 -16.54 13.18 -11.69
C GLY A 139 -15.58 12.68 -12.77
N TYR A 140 -15.76 11.43 -13.15
CA TYR A 140 -14.93 10.76 -14.16
C TYR A 140 -15.17 11.32 -15.57
N GLU A 141 -16.36 11.82 -15.87
CA GLU A 141 -16.74 12.35 -17.18
C GLU A 141 -15.84 13.55 -17.57
N GLY A 142 -15.40 14.32 -16.59
CA GLY A 142 -14.50 15.45 -16.79
C GLY A 142 -13.05 15.05 -17.12
N LEU A 143 -12.71 13.77 -17.03
CA LEU A 143 -11.35 13.27 -17.25
C LEU A 143 -11.08 12.82 -18.70
N ALA A 144 -12.11 12.71 -19.55
CA ALA A 144 -11.93 12.34 -20.96
C ALA A 144 -10.95 13.29 -21.66
N GLY A 145 -9.92 12.75 -22.30
CA GLY A 145 -8.89 13.51 -23.01
C GLY A 145 -7.91 14.30 -22.11
N LYS A 146 -7.96 14.11 -20.79
CA LYS A 146 -7.11 14.80 -19.83
C LYS A 146 -5.76 14.11 -19.62
N THR A 147 -4.80 14.86 -19.08
CA THR A 147 -3.51 14.34 -18.62
C THR A 147 -3.65 13.96 -17.15
N ILE A 148 -3.42 12.68 -16.85
CA ILE A 148 -3.67 12.09 -15.53
C ILE A 148 -2.39 11.46 -14.98
N ALA A 149 -1.99 11.89 -13.79
CA ALA A 149 -0.93 11.23 -13.04
C ALA A 149 -1.46 9.98 -12.34
N TYR A 150 -0.72 8.88 -12.43
CA TYR A 150 -1.04 7.62 -11.77
C TYR A 150 0.18 7.00 -11.06
N LEU A 151 -0.06 6.16 -10.06
CA LEU A 151 0.99 5.63 -9.16
C LEU A 151 1.57 4.27 -9.61
N GLY A 152 1.40 3.91 -10.87
CA GLY A 152 1.79 2.62 -11.43
C GLY A 152 0.60 1.67 -11.64
N ALA A 153 0.72 0.80 -12.65
CA ALA A 153 -0.37 -0.04 -13.14
C ALA A 153 -0.88 -1.07 -12.12
N SER A 154 -0.10 -1.41 -11.10
CA SER A 154 -0.48 -2.32 -10.00
C SER A 154 -1.00 -1.60 -8.75
N SER A 155 -1.07 -0.26 -8.76
CA SER A 155 -1.64 0.51 -7.65
C SER A 155 -3.16 0.43 -7.65
N ALA A 156 -3.76 -0.04 -6.56
CA ALA A 156 -5.21 -0.19 -6.45
C ALA A 156 -5.91 1.18 -6.58
N SER A 157 -5.69 2.10 -5.65
CA SER A 157 -6.30 3.44 -5.66
C SER A 157 -5.69 4.39 -6.68
N GLY A 158 -4.39 4.24 -6.95
CA GLY A 158 -3.67 5.11 -7.88
C GLY A 158 -3.81 4.74 -9.34
N TYR A 159 -4.54 3.64 -9.69
CA TYR A 159 -4.77 3.25 -11.09
C TYR A 159 -5.94 2.29 -11.27
N ILE A 160 -5.91 1.11 -10.64
CA ILE A 160 -6.82 0.00 -11.01
C ILE A 160 -8.28 0.37 -10.83
N TYR A 161 -8.66 0.84 -9.64
CA TYR A 161 -10.06 1.18 -9.35
C TYR A 161 -10.55 2.38 -10.16
N PRO A 162 -9.86 3.53 -10.19
CA PRO A 162 -10.34 4.67 -10.97
C PRO A 162 -10.47 4.36 -12.46
N VAL A 163 -9.50 3.64 -13.05
CA VAL A 163 -9.56 3.26 -14.46
C VAL A 163 -10.69 2.28 -14.75
N ALA A 164 -10.92 1.31 -13.85
CA ALA A 164 -12.03 0.37 -13.97
C ALA A 164 -13.38 1.11 -13.93
N GLU A 165 -13.57 2.01 -12.96
CA GLU A 165 -14.80 2.82 -12.83
C GLU A 165 -15.00 3.77 -14.01
N MET A 166 -13.94 4.41 -14.52
CA MET A 166 -13.99 5.20 -15.75
C MET A 166 -14.52 4.35 -16.92
N LYS A 167 -13.97 3.14 -17.12
CA LYS A 167 -14.42 2.22 -18.17
C LYS A 167 -15.87 1.78 -17.98
N MET A 168 -16.27 1.48 -16.75
CA MET A 168 -17.68 1.14 -16.41
C MET A 168 -18.64 2.30 -16.68
N ALA A 169 -18.20 3.53 -16.47
CA ALA A 169 -18.93 4.75 -16.82
C ALA A 169 -18.91 5.08 -18.33
N GLY A 170 -18.26 4.25 -19.15
CA GLY A 170 -18.19 4.45 -20.60
C GLY A 170 -17.19 5.52 -21.04
N ILE A 171 -16.27 5.92 -20.15
CA ILE A 171 -15.23 6.90 -20.48
C ILE A 171 -14.14 6.22 -21.32
N ASP A 172 -13.79 6.83 -22.44
CA ASP A 172 -12.67 6.41 -23.28
C ASP A 172 -11.34 6.71 -22.60
N THR A 173 -10.80 5.72 -21.90
CA THR A 173 -9.52 5.84 -21.17
C THR A 173 -8.31 5.95 -22.11
N ASP A 174 -8.44 5.56 -23.38
CA ASP A 174 -7.38 5.65 -24.38
C ASP A 174 -7.26 7.10 -24.92
N SER A 175 -8.28 7.92 -24.72
CA SER A 175 -8.21 9.36 -25.01
C SER A 175 -7.35 10.12 -24.01
N CYS A 176 -7.07 9.57 -22.82
CA CYS A 176 -6.30 10.21 -21.77
C CYS A 176 -4.79 10.09 -22.00
N THR A 177 -4.04 11.10 -21.54
CA THR A 177 -2.57 11.02 -21.45
C THR A 177 -2.19 10.57 -20.04
N TRP A 178 -1.49 9.44 -19.95
CA TRP A 178 -1.10 8.84 -18.66
C TRP A 178 0.34 9.19 -18.29
N VAL A 179 0.54 9.77 -17.11
CA VAL A 179 1.87 10.12 -16.56
C VAL A 179 2.15 9.32 -15.31
N ASN A 180 3.14 8.44 -15.34
CA ASN A 180 3.52 7.65 -14.18
C ASN A 180 4.35 8.50 -13.20
N ILE A 181 3.78 8.79 -12.03
CA ILE A 181 4.45 9.51 -10.93
C ILE A 181 4.27 8.70 -9.66
N THR A 182 5.30 8.00 -9.22
CA THR A 182 5.23 7.03 -8.11
C THR A 182 5.19 7.65 -6.72
N SER A 183 5.53 8.95 -6.58
CA SER A 183 5.44 9.69 -5.32
C SER A 183 4.14 10.47 -5.25
N ILE A 184 3.31 10.25 -4.23
CA ILE A 184 2.04 10.98 -4.06
C ILE A 184 2.26 12.48 -3.90
N PRO A 185 3.19 12.97 -3.05
CA PRO A 185 3.48 14.41 -3.00
C PRO A 185 3.84 15.01 -4.35
N SER A 186 4.64 14.29 -5.16
CA SER A 186 5.02 14.75 -6.50
C SER A 186 3.83 14.76 -7.47
N ALA A 187 2.93 13.77 -7.38
CA ALA A 187 1.71 13.74 -8.20
C ALA A 187 0.76 14.90 -7.85
N ILE A 188 0.58 15.18 -6.56
CA ILE A 188 -0.20 16.33 -6.07
C ILE A 188 0.42 17.65 -6.56
N LEU A 189 1.74 17.80 -6.43
CA LEU A 189 2.46 18.98 -6.87
C LEU A 189 2.33 19.19 -8.40
N ALA A 190 2.34 18.11 -9.19
CA ALA A 190 2.13 18.15 -10.62
C ALA A 190 0.73 18.68 -11.00
N VAL A 191 -0.32 18.35 -10.21
CA VAL A 191 -1.67 18.92 -10.37
C VAL A 191 -1.67 20.42 -10.03
N ILE A 192 -1.09 20.80 -8.88
CA ILE A 192 -1.02 22.21 -8.44
C ILE A 192 -0.33 23.07 -9.52
N ASN A 193 0.78 22.57 -10.07
CA ASN A 193 1.57 23.28 -11.08
C ASN A 193 0.96 23.21 -12.51
N GLY A 194 -0.17 22.51 -12.69
CA GLY A 194 -0.82 22.36 -14.00
C GLY A 194 -0.03 21.51 -15.01
N GLN A 195 0.89 20.67 -14.52
CA GLN A 195 1.64 19.72 -15.36
C GLN A 195 0.77 18.52 -15.76
N VAL A 196 -0.21 18.19 -14.92
CA VAL A 196 -1.29 17.23 -15.18
C VAL A 196 -2.63 17.83 -14.76
N ASP A 197 -3.73 17.36 -15.33
CA ASP A 197 -5.07 17.84 -15.00
C ASP A 197 -5.61 17.20 -13.73
N ALA A 198 -5.24 15.94 -13.47
CA ALA A 198 -5.69 15.17 -12.33
C ALA A 198 -4.60 14.21 -11.84
N CYS A 199 -4.72 13.74 -10.61
CA CYS A 199 -3.99 12.58 -10.12
C CYS A 199 -4.90 11.60 -9.38
N PHE A 200 -4.57 10.32 -9.45
CA PHE A 200 -5.23 9.25 -8.71
C PHE A 200 -4.42 8.91 -7.47
N VAL A 201 -5.06 8.99 -6.32
CA VAL A 201 -4.47 8.75 -5.01
C VAL A 201 -5.42 7.93 -4.12
N PHE A 202 -5.14 7.80 -2.84
CA PHE A 202 -6.04 7.22 -1.88
C PHE A 202 -6.81 8.31 -1.09
N GLU A 203 -7.97 7.96 -0.56
CA GLU A 203 -8.82 8.80 0.28
C GLU A 203 -8.04 9.42 1.46
N GLY A 204 -8.14 10.73 1.63
CA GLY A 204 -7.41 11.48 2.65
C GLY A 204 -5.96 11.81 2.29
N ALA A 205 -5.55 11.65 1.04
CA ALA A 205 -4.19 11.99 0.61
C ALA A 205 -3.83 13.46 0.89
N ARG A 206 -4.79 14.40 0.76
CA ARG A 206 -4.58 15.82 1.11
C ARG A 206 -4.24 16.01 2.59
N PHE A 207 -4.87 15.25 3.48
CA PHE A 207 -4.56 15.27 4.91
C PHE A 207 -3.16 14.69 5.18
N VAL A 208 -2.90 13.48 4.70
CA VAL A 208 -1.64 12.76 4.97
C VAL A 208 -0.42 13.52 4.48
N PHE A 209 -0.51 14.15 3.30
CA PHE A 209 0.62 14.81 2.67
C PHE A 209 0.60 16.34 2.79
N SER A 210 -0.26 16.89 3.65
CA SER A 210 -0.37 18.35 3.86
C SER A 210 0.94 19.04 4.23
N SER A 211 1.85 18.35 4.92
CA SER A 211 3.16 18.88 5.31
C SER A 211 4.30 18.48 4.34
N ALA A 212 4.03 17.61 3.37
CA ALA A 212 5.05 17.07 2.46
C ALA A 212 5.00 17.72 1.06
N VAL A 213 3.90 18.39 0.71
CA VAL A 213 3.76 19.12 -0.56
C VAL A 213 4.15 20.57 -0.33
N LEU A 214 5.36 20.95 -0.75
CA LEU A 214 5.98 22.22 -0.42
C LEU A 214 6.08 23.15 -1.65
N ASP A 215 6.00 24.46 -1.39
CA ASP A 215 6.30 25.48 -2.38
C ASP A 215 7.82 25.63 -2.60
N GLU A 216 8.21 26.54 -3.50
CA GLU A 216 9.63 26.82 -3.80
C GLU A 216 10.44 27.38 -2.62
N ASN A 217 9.77 27.88 -1.58
CA ASN A 217 10.37 28.40 -0.36
C ASN A 217 10.42 27.36 0.77
N GLY A 218 9.88 26.14 0.54
CA GLY A 218 9.80 25.06 1.51
C GLY A 218 8.62 25.18 2.46
N ASN A 219 7.60 25.98 2.17
CA ASN A 219 6.39 26.07 2.97
C ASN A 219 5.33 25.10 2.44
N PRO A 220 4.55 24.44 3.32
CA PRO A 220 3.44 23.59 2.90
C PRO A 220 2.37 24.39 2.12
N TYR A 221 1.89 23.80 1.02
CA TYR A 221 0.71 24.31 0.33
C TYR A 221 -0.56 24.05 1.15
N ASP A 222 -1.53 24.97 1.07
CA ASP A 222 -2.90 24.70 1.52
C ASP A 222 -3.62 23.82 0.49
N LEU A 223 -3.50 22.49 0.65
CA LEU A 223 -4.04 21.54 -0.32
C LEU A 223 -5.56 21.59 -0.42
N TYR A 224 -6.26 22.00 0.66
CA TYR A 224 -7.73 22.06 0.66
C TYR A 224 -8.26 23.25 -0.12
N SER A 225 -7.50 24.36 -0.20
CA SER A 225 -7.87 25.52 -1.01
C SER A 225 -7.50 25.36 -2.49
N LEU A 226 -6.43 24.62 -2.79
CA LEU A 226 -5.88 24.48 -4.14
C LEU A 226 -6.46 23.30 -4.92
N LEU A 227 -6.96 22.29 -4.22
CA LEU A 227 -7.41 21.03 -4.81
C LEU A 227 -8.85 20.70 -4.40
N SER A 228 -9.55 20.08 -5.32
CA SER A 228 -10.87 19.48 -5.09
C SER A 228 -10.82 17.99 -5.36
N VAL A 229 -11.66 17.23 -4.62
CA VAL A 229 -11.95 15.84 -4.92
C VAL A 229 -12.99 15.81 -6.01
N ALA A 230 -12.59 15.42 -7.20
CA ALA A 230 -13.52 15.29 -8.34
C ALA A 230 -14.40 14.02 -8.18
N LYS A 231 -13.82 12.94 -7.62
CA LYS A 231 -14.52 11.68 -7.37
C LYS A 231 -13.81 10.88 -6.27
N LEU A 232 -14.60 10.26 -5.40
CA LEU A 232 -14.19 9.09 -4.60
C LEU A 232 -14.75 7.84 -5.28
N SER A 233 -14.02 6.74 -5.26
CA SER A 233 -14.50 5.45 -5.77
C SER A 233 -15.71 4.97 -4.96
N ASP A 234 -16.58 4.24 -5.62
CA ASP A 234 -17.79 3.73 -4.97
C ASP A 234 -17.51 2.48 -4.09
N GLY A 235 -16.32 1.89 -4.19
CA GLY A 235 -15.81 0.76 -3.40
C GLY A 235 -15.86 -0.55 -4.17
#